data_8bcb618476babfb23b239be610764be9
#
_entry.id   8bcb618476babfb23b239be610764be9
#
_cell.length_a   1.000
_cell.length_b   1.000
_cell.length_c   1.000
_cell.angle_alpha   90.00
_cell.angle_beta   90.00
_cell.angle_gamma   90.00
#
_symmetry.space_group_name_H-M   'P 1'
#
loop_
_entity.id
_entity.type
_entity.pdbx_description
1 polymer ?
#
loop_
_entity_poly.entity_id
_entity_poly.type
_entity_poly.pdbx_seq_one_letter_code
_entity_poly.pdbx_strand_id
1 'polypeptide(L)'
;MAKKHKYDYFDAYEELSDLAVQEASVLVRAMENFTDAAALRAVLDEAHALEHAGDMINHDIYKHVGNDFMPPFDREDIVALAGALDEILDE
;
A
#
# COMPACT_ATOMS: atom_id res chain seq x y z
N MET A 1 -18.49 27.21 0.82
CA MET A 1 -17.20 27.23 1.44
C MET A 1 -16.54 25.86 1.43
N ALA A 2 -15.34 25.84 0.98
CA ALA A 2 -14.62 24.59 0.92
C ALA A 2 -14.18 24.17 2.31
N LYS A 3 -14.50 22.96 2.66
CA LYS A 3 -14.01 22.41 3.89
C LYS A 3 -12.63 21.90 3.71
N LYS A 4 -11.80 22.17 4.68
CA LYS A 4 -10.51 21.58 4.70
C LYS A 4 -10.67 20.11 4.98
N HIS A 5 -10.18 19.30 4.10
CA HIS A 5 -10.23 17.85 4.27
C HIS A 5 -9.17 17.41 5.24
N LYS A 6 -9.59 16.67 6.22
CA LYS A 6 -8.63 15.96 7.04
C LYS A 6 -8.17 14.73 6.31
N TYR A 7 -6.90 14.42 6.44
CA TYR A 7 -6.37 13.20 5.87
C TYR A 7 -7.02 12.01 6.58
N ASP A 8 -7.54 11.07 5.82
CA ASP A 8 -8.24 9.93 6.38
C ASP A 8 -7.28 8.74 6.46
N TYR A 9 -6.75 8.51 7.64
CA TYR A 9 -5.79 7.43 7.85
C TYR A 9 -6.44 6.06 7.66
N PHE A 10 -7.70 5.93 8.06
CA PHE A 10 -8.39 4.65 7.89
C PHE A 10 -8.58 4.32 6.43
N ASP A 11 -8.89 5.32 5.64
CA ASP A 11 -9.04 5.15 4.20
C ASP A 11 -7.71 4.74 3.57
N ALA A 12 -6.63 5.38 3.99
CA ALA A 12 -5.30 5.06 3.48
C ALA A 12 -4.91 3.62 3.82
N TYR A 13 -5.18 3.18 5.04
CA TYR A 13 -4.89 1.81 5.44
C TYR A 13 -5.75 0.81 4.67
N GLU A 14 -6.99 1.16 4.41
CA GLU A 14 -7.87 0.32 3.62
C GLU A 14 -7.30 0.14 2.21
N GLU A 15 -6.83 1.22 1.62
CA GLU A 15 -6.21 1.15 0.30
C GLU A 15 -4.97 0.27 0.31
N LEU A 16 -4.12 0.41 1.34
CA LEU A 16 -2.93 -0.43 1.45
C LEU A 16 -3.31 -1.90 1.56
N SER A 17 -4.34 -2.20 2.36
CA SER A 17 -4.80 -3.57 2.51
C SER A 17 -5.32 -4.13 1.20
N ASP A 18 -6.06 -3.32 0.45
CA ASP A 18 -6.57 -3.75 -0.86
C ASP A 18 -5.43 -4.03 -1.82
N LEU A 19 -4.39 -3.21 -1.80
CA LEU A 19 -3.22 -3.43 -2.66
C LEU A 19 -2.50 -4.72 -2.29
N ALA A 20 -2.41 -5.02 -0.99
CA ALA A 20 -1.79 -6.25 -0.54
C ALA A 20 -2.56 -7.47 -1.04
N VAL A 21 -3.89 -7.40 -0.98
CA VAL A 21 -4.73 -8.48 -1.51
C VAL A 21 -4.53 -8.63 -3.01
N GLN A 22 -4.47 -7.53 -3.73
CA GLN A 22 -4.25 -7.57 -5.17
C GLN A 22 -2.89 -8.17 -5.51
N GLU A 23 -1.86 -7.80 -4.77
CA GLU A 23 -0.53 -8.34 -5.02
C GLU A 23 -0.49 -9.85 -4.75
N ALA A 24 -1.13 -10.29 -3.67
CA ALA A 24 -1.22 -11.72 -3.38
C ALA A 24 -1.94 -12.45 -4.50
N SER A 25 -3.00 -11.86 -5.04
CA SER A 25 -3.74 -12.45 -6.15
C SER A 25 -2.87 -12.56 -7.40
N VAL A 26 -2.05 -11.55 -7.67
CA VAL A 26 -1.13 -11.57 -8.80
C VAL A 26 -0.14 -12.73 -8.65
N LEU A 27 0.40 -12.92 -7.45
CA LEU A 27 1.34 -13.98 -7.19
C LEU A 27 0.71 -15.37 -7.37
N VAL A 28 -0.53 -15.54 -6.90
CA VAL A 28 -1.24 -16.79 -7.06
C VAL A 28 -1.44 -17.10 -8.55
N ARG A 29 -1.84 -16.09 -9.33
CA ARG A 29 -2.01 -16.28 -10.76
C ARG A 29 -0.70 -16.67 -11.44
N ALA A 30 0.40 -16.08 -10.98
CA ALA A 30 1.71 -16.43 -11.53
C ALA A 30 2.03 -17.89 -11.29
N MET A 31 1.75 -18.36 -10.07
CA MET A 31 2.04 -19.75 -9.74
C MET A 31 1.17 -20.73 -10.50
N GLU A 32 -0.06 -20.34 -10.79
CA GLU A 32 -1.00 -21.22 -11.48
C GLU A 32 -0.80 -21.24 -12.99
N ASN A 33 -0.34 -20.12 -13.54
CA ASN A 33 -0.31 -19.95 -14.99
C ASN A 33 1.07 -19.66 -15.54
N PHE A 34 2.09 -20.05 -14.83
CA PHE A 34 3.46 -19.84 -15.29
C PHE A 34 3.72 -20.73 -16.50
N THR A 35 3.83 -20.13 -17.66
CA THR A 35 4.06 -20.88 -18.89
C THR A 35 5.36 -20.51 -19.59
N ASP A 36 5.73 -19.23 -19.54
CA ASP A 36 6.95 -18.80 -20.22
C ASP A 36 7.45 -17.50 -19.61
N ALA A 37 8.59 -17.04 -20.12
CA ALA A 37 9.23 -15.84 -19.59
C ALA A 37 8.41 -14.57 -19.82
N ALA A 38 7.69 -14.50 -20.93
CA ALA A 38 6.87 -13.33 -21.22
C ALA A 38 5.72 -13.21 -20.22
N ALA A 39 5.09 -14.35 -19.90
CA ALA A 39 4.00 -14.37 -18.93
C ALA A 39 4.52 -13.94 -17.55
N LEU A 40 5.70 -14.45 -17.18
CA LEU A 40 6.30 -14.08 -15.91
C LEU A 40 6.62 -12.59 -15.87
N ARG A 41 7.16 -12.05 -16.95
CA ARG A 41 7.48 -10.62 -17.00
C ARG A 41 6.23 -9.77 -16.80
N ALA A 42 5.12 -10.16 -17.42
CA ALA A 42 3.89 -9.41 -17.28
C ALA A 42 3.41 -9.40 -15.84
N VAL A 43 3.53 -10.54 -15.15
CA VAL A 43 3.14 -10.62 -13.75
C VAL A 43 4.05 -9.77 -12.88
N LEU A 44 5.34 -9.79 -13.14
CA LEU A 44 6.28 -8.97 -12.37
C LEU A 44 6.02 -7.49 -12.57
N ASP A 45 5.69 -7.08 -13.79
CA ASP A 45 5.37 -5.68 -14.05
C ASP A 45 4.13 -5.25 -13.28
N GLU A 46 3.13 -6.12 -13.22
CA GLU A 46 1.91 -5.82 -12.47
C GLU A 46 2.21 -5.73 -10.97
N ALA A 47 3.02 -6.65 -10.46
CA ALA A 47 3.39 -6.63 -9.05
C ALA A 47 4.17 -5.35 -8.70
N HIS A 48 5.07 -4.94 -9.58
CA HIS A 48 5.84 -3.72 -9.37
C HIS A 48 4.95 -2.49 -9.34
N ALA A 49 3.93 -2.45 -10.19
CA ALA A 49 3.00 -1.33 -10.21
C ALA A 49 2.22 -1.24 -8.90
N LEU A 50 1.80 -2.39 -8.38
CA LEU A 50 1.07 -2.42 -7.11
C LEU A 50 1.96 -2.02 -5.95
N GLU A 51 3.20 -2.47 -5.96
CA GLU A 51 4.16 -2.10 -4.94
C GLU A 51 4.40 -0.60 -4.96
N HIS A 52 4.57 -0.03 -6.14
CA HIS A 52 4.79 1.42 -6.26
C HIS A 52 3.59 2.20 -5.74
N ALA A 53 2.38 1.75 -6.04
CA ALA A 53 1.18 2.40 -5.53
C ALA A 53 1.14 2.37 -4.00
N GLY A 54 1.52 1.23 -3.42
CA GLY A 54 1.59 1.11 -1.96
C GLY A 54 2.63 2.04 -1.36
N ASP A 55 3.78 2.16 -2.01
CA ASP A 55 4.84 3.05 -1.55
C ASP A 55 4.35 4.50 -1.51
N MET A 56 3.59 4.91 -2.50
CA MET A 56 3.09 6.27 -2.55
C MET A 56 2.08 6.54 -1.44
N ILE A 57 1.21 5.58 -1.17
CA ILE A 57 0.24 5.71 -0.08
C ILE A 57 0.97 5.79 1.25
N ASN A 58 1.96 4.93 1.44
CA ASN A 58 2.74 4.89 2.66
C ASN A 58 3.50 6.20 2.87
N HIS A 59 4.05 6.74 1.80
CA HIS A 59 4.75 8.02 1.85
C HIS A 59 3.79 9.13 2.29
N ASP A 60 2.57 9.13 1.77
CA ASP A 60 1.56 10.11 2.16
C ASP A 60 1.20 9.99 3.63
N ILE A 61 1.10 8.75 4.13
CA ILE A 61 0.82 8.54 5.54
C ILE A 61 1.92 9.15 6.41
N TYR A 62 3.18 8.86 6.07
CA TYR A 62 4.29 9.41 6.83
C TYR A 62 4.31 10.92 6.79
N LYS A 63 4.02 11.48 5.62
CA LYS A 63 4.01 12.92 5.45
C LYS A 63 2.94 13.56 6.34
N HIS A 64 1.75 12.98 6.36
CA HIS A 64 0.65 13.54 7.15
C HIS A 64 0.88 13.35 8.65
N VAL A 65 1.44 12.22 9.05
CA VAL A 65 1.79 12.01 10.45
C VAL A 65 2.78 13.07 10.92
N GLY A 66 3.73 13.44 10.06
CA GLY A 66 4.70 14.46 10.41
C GLY A 66 4.10 15.84 10.54
N ASN A 67 2.99 16.10 9.87
CA ASN A 67 2.37 17.43 9.84
C ASN A 67 1.15 17.56 10.72
N ASP A 68 0.46 16.46 11.00
CA ASP A 68 -0.77 16.52 11.77
C ASP A 68 -0.47 16.61 13.26
N PHE A 69 -1.21 17.50 13.92
CA PHE A 69 -0.99 17.72 15.34
C PHE A 69 -1.64 16.63 16.20
N MET A 70 -2.86 16.24 15.86
CA MET A 70 -3.63 15.32 16.70
C MET A 70 -4.22 14.20 15.85
N PRO A 71 -3.42 13.21 15.46
CA PRO A 71 -3.99 12.08 14.74
C PRO A 71 -4.87 11.24 15.68
N PRO A 72 -5.81 10.45 15.13
CA PRO A 72 -6.69 9.62 15.95
C PRO A 72 -5.95 8.54 16.73
N PHE A 73 -4.76 8.16 16.31
CA PHE A 73 -3.92 7.21 17.03
C PHE A 73 -2.63 7.90 17.40
N ASP A 74 -1.89 7.28 18.29
CA ASP A 74 -0.54 7.74 18.55
C ASP A 74 0.24 7.74 17.26
N ARG A 75 1.06 8.78 17.09
CA ARG A 75 1.87 8.91 15.90
C ARG A 75 2.73 7.68 15.65
N GLU A 76 3.30 7.14 16.71
CA GLU A 76 4.13 5.94 16.59
C GLU A 76 3.34 4.74 16.11
N ASP A 77 2.10 4.61 16.59
CA ASP A 77 1.25 3.51 16.18
C ASP A 77 0.88 3.59 14.70
N ILE A 78 0.64 4.80 14.24
CA ILE A 78 0.31 5.01 12.82
C ILE A 78 1.48 4.64 11.93
N VAL A 79 2.68 5.09 12.31
CA VAL A 79 3.89 4.79 11.55
C VAL A 79 4.17 3.29 11.57
N ALA A 80 4.00 2.66 12.73
CA ALA A 80 4.25 1.23 12.85
C ALA A 80 3.29 0.43 11.99
N LEU A 81 2.01 0.82 11.96
CA LEU A 81 1.03 0.11 11.15
C LEU A 81 1.33 0.28 9.66
N ALA A 82 1.67 1.50 9.25
CA ALA A 82 1.99 1.75 7.86
C ALA A 82 3.22 0.96 7.44
N GLY A 83 4.22 0.88 8.31
CA GLY A 83 5.42 0.10 8.04
C GLY A 83 5.14 -1.38 7.91
N ALA A 84 4.26 -1.90 8.77
CA ALA A 84 3.90 -3.31 8.71
C ALA A 84 3.17 -3.64 7.41
N LEU A 85 2.27 -2.77 6.96
CA LEU A 85 1.57 -2.98 5.71
C LEU A 85 2.52 -2.89 4.52
N ASP A 86 3.49 -1.99 4.60
CA ASP A 86 4.50 -1.84 3.56
C ASP A 86 5.34 -3.11 3.43
N GLU A 87 5.69 -3.72 4.55
CA GLU A 87 6.44 -4.97 4.54
C GLU A 87 5.66 -6.09 3.85
N ILE A 88 4.36 -6.15 4.07
CA ILE A 88 3.53 -7.14 3.40
C ILE A 88 3.60 -6.95 1.89
N LEU A 89 3.53 -5.71 1.44
CA LEU A 89 3.56 -5.41 0.01
C LEU A 89 4.92 -5.69 -0.61
N ASP A 90 5.99 -5.48 0.16
CA ASP A 90 7.35 -5.66 -0.36
C ASP A 90 7.77 -7.12 -0.47
N GLU A 91 7.10 -7.99 0.26
CA GLU A 91 7.43 -9.40 0.20
C GLU A 91 6.77 -10.08 -0.97
#